data_a9ebf1cf2970f91d8594fff833e951ee
#
_entry.id   a9ebf1cf2970f91d8594fff833e951ee
#
_cell.length_a   1.000
_cell.length_b   1.000
_cell.length_c   1.000
_cell.angle_alpha   90.00
_cell.angle_beta   90.00
_cell.angle_gamma   90.00
#
_symmetry.space_group_name_H-M   'P 1'
#
loop_
_entity.id
_entity.type
_entity.pdbx_description
1 polymer ?
#
loop_
_entity_poly.entity_id
_entity_poly.type
_entity_poly.pdbx_seq_one_letter_code
_entity_poly.pdbx_strand_id
1 'polypeptide(L)'
;MSASILAPVRWLLLATLLLGGCATSYHSEKSFWNGQTGFSQTRLGPTTWQLEFVGNDLVDRETARKYVLKRAGEMALAEGYRRLRVDELTISRDAIRVTPSRPVFGFDEDEPDPFLDEMHVQHTTSALLVFTLDNEATDKNSLSAKYLAKIEINSD
;
A
#
# COMPACT_ATOMS: atom_id res chain seq x y z
N MET A 1 46.45 20.47 -12.29
CA MET A 1 45.45 20.20 -13.37
C MET A 1 44.79 18.84 -13.13
N SER A 2 43.87 18.70 -12.17
CA SER A 2 43.24 17.39 -11.83
C SER A 2 41.80 17.55 -11.29
N ALA A 3 41.06 18.56 -11.71
CA ALA A 3 39.75 18.88 -11.15
C ALA A 3 38.53 18.55 -12.05
N SER A 4 38.75 18.00 -13.26
CA SER A 4 37.68 17.95 -14.28
C SER A 4 36.97 16.58 -14.49
N ILE A 5 37.44 15.52 -13.83
CA ILE A 5 36.90 14.16 -14.05
C ILE A 5 35.84 13.78 -12.99
N LEU A 6 35.81 14.47 -11.85
CA LEU A 6 34.91 14.17 -10.73
C LEU A 6 33.47 14.71 -10.92
N ALA A 7 33.28 15.68 -11.78
CA ALA A 7 31.95 16.26 -12.01
C ALA A 7 30.95 15.32 -12.69
N PRO A 8 31.29 14.60 -13.78
CA PRO A 8 30.33 13.71 -14.45
C PRO A 8 29.95 12.49 -13.59
N VAL A 9 30.87 11.98 -12.76
CA VAL A 9 30.61 10.83 -11.87
C VAL A 9 29.62 11.18 -10.75
N ARG A 10 29.66 12.41 -10.23
CA ARG A 10 28.68 12.88 -9.24
C ARG A 10 27.26 12.98 -9.82
N TRP A 11 27.12 13.38 -11.07
CA TRP A 11 25.83 13.45 -11.75
C TRP A 11 25.26 12.06 -12.06
N LEU A 12 26.12 11.11 -12.40
CA LEU A 12 25.71 9.72 -12.65
C LEU A 12 25.24 9.02 -11.36
N LEU A 13 25.91 9.26 -10.24
CA LEU A 13 25.51 8.75 -8.93
C LEU A 13 24.19 9.36 -8.44
N LEU A 14 23.91 10.62 -8.76
CA LEU A 14 22.65 11.27 -8.41
C LEU A 14 21.48 10.72 -9.24
N ALA A 15 21.71 10.38 -10.51
CA ALA A 15 20.69 9.83 -11.40
C ALA A 15 20.27 8.39 -11.04
N THR A 16 21.16 7.58 -10.46
CA THR A 16 20.84 6.21 -10.04
C THR A 16 20.01 6.15 -8.76
N LEU A 17 19.99 7.20 -7.93
CA LEU A 17 19.16 7.26 -6.73
C LEU A 17 17.66 7.53 -7.02
N LEU A 18 17.32 7.96 -8.23
CA LEU A 18 15.93 8.31 -8.59
C LEU A 18 15.12 7.16 -9.17
N LEU A 19 15.72 5.98 -9.38
CA LEU A 19 15.09 4.82 -10.00
C LEU A 19 14.56 3.79 -8.98
N GLY A 20 14.59 4.10 -7.69
CA GLY A 20 13.97 3.25 -6.67
C GLY A 20 12.45 3.33 -6.77
N GLY A 21 11.82 2.31 -7.37
CA GLY A 21 10.36 2.12 -7.28
C GLY A 21 9.95 2.05 -5.81
N CYS A 22 9.17 3.03 -5.34
CA CYS A 22 8.72 3.05 -3.96
C CYS A 22 7.49 2.15 -3.80
N ALA A 23 7.57 1.13 -2.95
CA ALA A 23 6.40 0.45 -2.41
C ALA A 23 5.49 1.47 -1.72
N THR A 24 4.17 1.24 -1.73
CA THR A 24 3.24 2.09 -1.00
C THR A 24 3.61 2.11 0.48
N SER A 25 3.98 3.28 0.98
CA SER A 25 4.47 3.41 2.34
C SER A 25 3.35 3.29 3.37
N TYR A 26 3.68 2.86 4.59
CA TYR A 26 2.76 2.76 5.71
C TYR A 26 2.03 4.08 6.03
N HIS A 27 2.69 5.22 5.85
CA HIS A 27 2.14 6.54 6.19
C HIS A 27 1.33 7.20 5.07
N SER A 28 1.20 6.55 3.91
CA SER A 28 0.45 7.14 2.81
C SER A 28 -1.06 7.06 3.04
N GLU A 29 -1.75 8.15 2.81
CA GLU A 29 -3.20 8.17 2.71
C GLU A 29 -3.62 8.07 1.24
N LYS A 30 -4.82 7.53 0.98
CA LYS A 30 -5.34 7.45 -0.37
C LYS A 30 -5.44 8.83 -0.99
N SER A 31 -4.81 9.01 -2.14
CA SER A 31 -4.81 10.25 -2.89
C SER A 31 -4.88 9.96 -4.37
N PHE A 32 -5.53 10.85 -5.12
CA PHE A 32 -5.57 10.79 -6.58
C PHE A 32 -4.16 10.77 -7.18
N TRP A 33 -3.22 11.54 -6.61
CA TRP A 33 -1.84 11.63 -7.06
C TRP A 33 -1.02 10.35 -6.79
N ASN A 34 -1.46 9.53 -5.84
CA ASN A 34 -0.82 8.24 -5.51
C ASN A 34 -1.52 7.05 -6.18
N GLY A 35 -2.33 7.28 -7.23
CA GLY A 35 -3.12 6.21 -7.85
C GLY A 35 -4.13 5.58 -6.88
N GLN A 36 -4.65 6.34 -5.92
CA GLN A 36 -5.56 5.90 -4.84
C GLN A 36 -4.99 4.81 -3.93
N THR A 37 -3.67 4.68 -3.87
CA THR A 37 -2.99 3.81 -2.91
C THR A 37 -2.86 4.48 -1.54
N GLY A 38 -2.77 3.67 -0.48
CA GLY A 38 -2.66 4.14 0.90
C GLY A 38 -3.85 3.77 1.77
N PHE A 39 -4.01 4.50 2.89
CA PHE A 39 -5.07 4.25 3.87
C PHE A 39 -6.31 5.11 3.64
N SER A 40 -7.47 4.50 3.92
CA SER A 40 -8.71 5.22 4.20
C SER A 40 -9.37 4.66 5.44
N GLN A 41 -10.04 5.52 6.21
CA GLN A 41 -10.70 5.12 7.45
C GLN A 41 -12.11 5.72 7.50
N THR A 42 -13.07 4.92 7.96
CA THR A 42 -14.47 5.30 8.08
C THR A 42 -14.98 4.88 9.46
N ARG A 43 -15.61 5.79 10.17
CA ARG A 43 -16.26 5.47 11.44
C ARG A 43 -17.65 4.91 11.17
N LEU A 44 -17.90 3.67 11.57
CA LEU A 44 -19.19 2.98 11.37
C LEU A 44 -20.11 3.11 12.59
N GLY A 45 -19.56 3.41 13.76
CA GLY A 45 -20.32 3.53 15.00
C GLY A 45 -19.54 4.27 16.09
N PRO A 46 -20.04 4.37 17.30
CA PRO A 46 -19.36 5.06 18.39
C PRO A 46 -17.94 4.54 18.66
N THR A 47 -17.76 3.22 18.56
CA THR A 47 -16.47 2.53 18.80
C THR A 47 -16.06 1.63 17.66
N THR A 48 -16.83 1.56 16.57
CA THR A 48 -16.57 0.67 15.42
C THR A 48 -16.02 1.45 14.24
N TRP A 49 -14.95 0.94 13.68
CA TRP A 49 -14.23 1.54 12.56
C TRP A 49 -14.00 0.55 11.43
N GLN A 50 -14.01 1.07 10.23
CA GLN A 50 -13.53 0.39 9.03
C GLN A 50 -12.25 1.06 8.56
N LEU A 51 -11.22 0.26 8.35
CA LEU A 51 -9.93 0.68 7.84
C LEU A 51 -9.65 -0.08 6.56
N GLU A 52 -9.31 0.62 5.51
CA GLU A 52 -8.92 0.04 4.24
C GLU A 52 -7.51 0.52 3.87
N PHE A 53 -6.71 -0.40 3.38
CA PHE A 53 -5.42 -0.13 2.79
C PHE A 53 -5.38 -0.68 1.36
N VAL A 54 -4.88 0.13 0.44
CA VAL A 54 -4.63 -0.27 -0.96
C VAL A 54 -3.15 -0.05 -1.26
N GLY A 55 -2.46 -1.13 -1.58
CA GLY A 55 -1.05 -1.13 -1.97
C GLY A 55 -0.86 -1.33 -3.46
N ASN A 56 0.32 -0.95 -3.95
CA ASN A 56 0.76 -1.21 -5.32
C ASN A 56 1.35 -2.64 -5.46
N ASP A 57 1.91 -2.95 -6.62
CA ASP A 57 2.50 -4.26 -6.96
C ASP A 57 3.57 -4.76 -5.98
N LEU A 58 4.24 -3.84 -5.29
CA LEU A 58 5.34 -4.13 -4.38
C LEU A 58 4.87 -4.50 -2.96
N VAL A 59 3.57 -4.39 -2.70
CA VAL A 59 2.98 -4.75 -1.40
C VAL A 59 2.36 -6.13 -1.48
N ASP A 60 2.90 -7.06 -0.71
CA ASP A 60 2.33 -8.39 -0.56
C ASP A 60 1.16 -8.43 0.44
N ARG A 61 0.48 -9.57 0.51
CA ARG A 61 -0.67 -9.76 1.41
C ARG A 61 -0.31 -9.69 2.89
N GLU A 62 0.89 -10.16 3.25
CA GLU A 62 1.35 -10.16 4.63
C GLU A 62 1.68 -8.74 5.08
N THR A 63 2.33 -7.98 4.24
CA THR A 63 2.63 -6.56 4.48
C THR A 63 1.35 -5.73 4.59
N ALA A 64 0.37 -5.94 3.71
CA ALA A 64 -0.93 -5.28 3.79
C ALA A 64 -1.66 -5.60 5.10
N ARG A 65 -1.61 -6.87 5.56
CA ARG A 65 -2.15 -7.31 6.85
C ARG A 65 -1.48 -6.58 8.01
N LYS A 66 -0.16 -6.55 8.04
CA LYS A 66 0.61 -5.85 9.08
C LYS A 66 0.26 -4.37 9.12
N TYR A 67 0.10 -3.75 7.97
CA TYR A 67 -0.25 -2.34 7.85
C TYR A 67 -1.59 -2.01 8.50
N VAL A 68 -2.66 -2.73 8.14
CA VAL A 68 -4.00 -2.44 8.71
C VAL A 68 -4.06 -2.75 10.20
N LEU A 69 -3.42 -3.82 10.66
CA LEU A 69 -3.39 -4.19 12.08
C LEU A 69 -2.61 -3.15 12.92
N LYS A 70 -1.45 -2.71 12.43
CA LYS A 70 -0.67 -1.67 13.11
C LYS A 70 -1.45 -0.37 13.20
N ARG A 71 -2.04 0.08 12.09
CA ARG A 71 -2.84 1.31 12.05
C ARG A 71 -4.03 1.24 12.98
N ALA A 72 -4.74 0.10 13.05
CA ALA A 72 -5.83 -0.10 13.99
C ALA A 72 -5.36 -0.01 15.45
N GLY A 73 -4.19 -0.57 15.78
CA GLY A 73 -3.58 -0.45 17.09
C GLY A 73 -3.25 1.00 17.46
N GLU A 74 -2.68 1.77 16.55
CA GLU A 74 -2.39 3.19 16.72
C GLU A 74 -3.66 4.01 16.92
N MET A 75 -4.71 3.74 16.12
CA MET A 75 -6.01 4.40 16.26
C MET A 75 -6.65 4.11 17.62
N ALA A 76 -6.62 2.84 18.06
CA ALA A 76 -7.15 2.46 19.37
C ALA A 76 -6.44 3.20 20.50
N LEU A 77 -5.11 3.30 20.48
CA LEU A 77 -4.34 4.02 21.48
C LEU A 77 -4.65 5.53 21.46
N ALA A 78 -4.81 6.12 20.27
CA ALA A 78 -5.16 7.52 20.11
C ALA A 78 -6.55 7.86 20.68
N GLU A 79 -7.50 6.92 20.57
CA GLU A 79 -8.85 7.01 21.16
C GLU A 79 -8.89 6.61 22.65
N GLY A 80 -7.74 6.27 23.27
CA GLY A 80 -7.64 5.92 24.67
C GLY A 80 -8.01 4.46 25.01
N TYR A 81 -8.10 3.59 24.01
CA TYR A 81 -8.41 2.18 24.20
C TYR A 81 -7.14 1.34 24.22
N ARG A 82 -7.13 0.34 25.11
CA ARG A 82 -6.00 -0.60 25.26
C ARG A 82 -6.18 -1.86 24.42
N ARG A 83 -7.41 -2.16 24.04
CA ARG A 83 -7.80 -3.36 23.30
C ARG A 83 -8.75 -3.00 22.17
N LEU A 84 -8.74 -3.83 21.17
CA LEU A 84 -9.71 -3.80 20.08
C LEU A 84 -10.10 -5.22 19.71
N ARG A 85 -11.31 -5.40 19.22
CA ARG A 85 -11.79 -6.66 18.68
C ARG A 85 -11.83 -6.55 17.15
N VAL A 86 -11.24 -7.53 16.48
CA VAL A 86 -11.33 -7.67 15.04
C VAL A 86 -12.65 -8.35 14.69
N ASP A 87 -13.52 -7.63 14.00
CA ASP A 87 -14.82 -8.12 13.57
C ASP A 87 -14.71 -8.78 12.18
N GLU A 88 -13.94 -8.18 11.28
CA GLU A 88 -13.67 -8.69 9.93
C GLU A 88 -12.29 -8.28 9.45
N LEU A 89 -11.58 -9.19 8.78
CA LEU A 89 -10.33 -8.91 8.08
C LEU A 89 -10.33 -9.64 6.75
N THR A 90 -10.42 -8.88 5.66
CA THR A 90 -10.40 -9.38 4.29
C THR A 90 -9.18 -8.83 3.55
N ILE A 91 -8.43 -9.70 2.87
CA ILE A 91 -7.27 -9.34 2.06
C ILE A 91 -7.46 -9.90 0.67
N SER A 92 -7.44 -9.02 -0.32
CA SER A 92 -7.51 -9.40 -1.74
C SER A 92 -6.26 -8.95 -2.48
N ARG A 93 -5.98 -9.64 -3.57
CA ARG A 93 -4.96 -9.23 -4.54
C ARG A 93 -5.56 -9.38 -5.92
N ASP A 94 -5.82 -8.25 -6.54
CA ASP A 94 -6.46 -8.17 -7.83
C ASP A 94 -5.43 -7.90 -8.91
N ALA A 95 -5.54 -8.61 -10.02
CA ALA A 95 -4.74 -8.38 -11.21
C ALA A 95 -5.55 -7.48 -12.16
N ILE A 96 -5.11 -6.25 -12.33
CA ILE A 96 -5.70 -5.31 -13.28
C ILE A 96 -4.86 -5.36 -14.56
N ARG A 97 -5.48 -5.74 -15.67
CA ARG A 97 -4.86 -5.62 -16.98
C ARG A 97 -4.88 -4.15 -17.40
N VAL A 98 -3.73 -3.52 -17.39
CA VAL A 98 -3.58 -2.18 -17.94
C VAL A 98 -3.27 -2.32 -19.41
N THR A 99 -4.28 -2.16 -20.25
CA THR A 99 -4.06 -1.93 -21.68
C THR A 99 -3.59 -0.50 -21.83
N PRO A 100 -2.38 -0.23 -22.35
CA PRO A 100 -2.00 1.13 -22.68
C PRO A 100 -3.01 1.65 -23.70
N SER A 101 -3.74 2.71 -23.36
CA SER A 101 -4.60 3.44 -24.29
C SER A 101 -3.69 4.15 -25.29
N ARG A 102 -3.38 3.48 -26.38
CA ARG A 102 -2.67 4.09 -27.50
C ARG A 102 -3.69 4.79 -28.38
N PRO A 103 -3.52 6.08 -28.70
CA PRO A 103 -4.29 6.67 -29.78
C PRO A 103 -3.91 5.94 -31.08
N VAL A 104 -4.87 5.25 -31.67
CA VAL A 104 -4.69 4.57 -32.95
C VAL A 104 -4.58 5.65 -34.03
N PHE A 105 -3.37 6.09 -34.31
CA PHE A 105 -3.04 6.84 -35.51
C PHE A 105 -2.18 5.94 -36.39
N GLY A 106 -2.76 5.39 -37.45
CA GLY A 106 -2.01 4.68 -38.46
C GLY A 106 -2.74 3.43 -38.94
N PHE A 107 -3.04 3.41 -40.20
CA PHE A 107 -3.65 2.34 -40.95
C PHE A 107 -2.54 1.42 -41.52
N ASP A 108 -2.01 0.54 -40.73
CA ASP A 108 -1.24 -0.59 -41.25
C ASP A 108 -1.70 -1.85 -40.52
N GLU A 109 -2.61 -2.59 -41.18
CA GLU A 109 -3.28 -3.77 -40.66
C GLU A 109 -2.39 -5.03 -40.66
N ASP A 110 -1.15 -4.98 -41.15
CA ASP A 110 -0.35 -6.18 -41.44
C ASP A 110 0.94 -6.36 -40.62
N GLU A 111 1.30 -5.45 -39.70
CA GLU A 111 2.43 -5.70 -38.80
C GLU A 111 1.96 -6.15 -37.43
N PRO A 112 2.47 -7.30 -36.92
CA PRO A 112 2.22 -7.70 -35.54
C PRO A 112 2.79 -6.63 -34.63
N ASP A 113 1.92 -5.98 -33.85
CA ASP A 113 2.29 -4.91 -32.92
C ASP A 113 3.20 -5.50 -31.82
N PRO A 114 4.51 -5.22 -31.82
CA PRO A 114 5.42 -5.76 -30.81
C PRO A 114 5.11 -5.30 -29.38
N PHE A 115 4.18 -4.34 -29.22
CA PHE A 115 3.74 -3.84 -27.92
C PHE A 115 2.53 -4.61 -27.35
N LEU A 116 1.87 -5.47 -28.11
CA LEU A 116 0.79 -6.30 -27.60
C LEU A 116 1.29 -7.49 -26.75
N ASP A 117 2.57 -7.82 -26.85
CA ASP A 117 3.19 -8.92 -26.10
C ASP A 117 3.59 -8.53 -24.66
N GLU A 118 3.65 -7.23 -24.34
CA GLU A 118 3.87 -6.74 -22.98
C GLU A 118 2.57 -6.22 -22.34
N MET A 119 1.61 -7.11 -22.14
CA MET A 119 0.49 -6.79 -21.25
C MET A 119 1.00 -6.67 -19.82
N HIS A 120 1.25 -5.44 -19.40
CA HIS A 120 1.57 -5.14 -18.01
C HIS A 120 0.36 -5.47 -17.14
N VAL A 121 0.48 -6.54 -16.37
CA VAL A 121 -0.50 -6.89 -15.34
C VAL A 121 -0.08 -6.17 -14.07
N GLN A 122 -0.78 -5.12 -13.71
CA GLN A 122 -0.62 -4.50 -12.39
C GLN A 122 -1.38 -5.29 -11.35
N HIS A 123 -0.70 -5.64 -10.27
CA HIS A 123 -1.32 -6.25 -9.10
C HIS A 123 -1.58 -5.18 -8.05
N THR A 124 -2.79 -5.14 -7.54
CA THR A 124 -3.15 -4.28 -6.42
C THR A 124 -3.51 -5.17 -5.24
N THR A 125 -2.84 -4.96 -4.11
CA THR A 125 -3.16 -5.65 -2.87
C THR A 125 -3.99 -4.74 -1.99
N SER A 126 -5.19 -5.19 -1.60
CA SER A 126 -6.05 -4.45 -0.69
C SER A 126 -6.32 -5.24 0.59
N ALA A 127 -6.39 -4.54 1.70
CA ALA A 127 -6.77 -5.09 3.00
C ALA A 127 -7.89 -4.24 3.60
N LEU A 128 -8.99 -4.89 3.99
CA LEU A 128 -10.11 -4.29 4.67
C LEU A 128 -10.19 -4.87 6.08
N LEU A 129 -10.20 -4.00 7.08
CA LEU A 129 -10.33 -4.36 8.48
C LEU A 129 -11.51 -3.62 9.09
N VAL A 130 -12.44 -4.36 9.67
CA VAL A 130 -13.50 -3.83 10.54
C VAL A 130 -13.16 -4.23 11.97
N PHE A 131 -13.13 -3.27 12.87
CA PHE A 131 -12.79 -3.49 14.25
C PHE A 131 -13.58 -2.60 15.20
N THR A 132 -13.78 -3.11 16.42
CA THR A 132 -14.46 -2.40 17.51
C THR A 132 -13.50 -2.16 18.67
N LEU A 133 -13.46 -0.92 19.14
CA LEU A 133 -12.68 -0.52 20.31
C LEU A 133 -13.41 -0.95 21.57
N ASP A 134 -12.79 -1.85 22.36
CA ASP A 134 -13.41 -2.41 23.56
C ASP A 134 -12.34 -2.86 24.55
N ASN A 135 -12.26 -2.18 25.69
CA ASN A 135 -11.30 -2.48 26.76
C ASN A 135 -11.63 -3.77 27.54
N GLU A 136 -12.88 -4.22 27.49
CA GLU A 136 -13.39 -5.37 28.26
C GLU A 136 -13.43 -6.64 27.43
N ALA A 137 -13.23 -6.55 26.11
CA ALA A 137 -13.25 -7.72 25.24
C ALA A 137 -12.14 -8.72 25.61
N THR A 138 -12.56 -9.94 25.91
CA THR A 138 -11.68 -11.07 26.30
C THR A 138 -11.77 -12.25 25.33
N ASP A 139 -12.53 -12.12 24.27
CA ASP A 139 -12.71 -13.14 23.24
C ASP A 139 -11.43 -13.34 22.38
N LYS A 140 -11.41 -14.41 21.59
CA LYS A 140 -10.25 -14.80 20.77
C LYS A 140 -9.84 -13.76 19.75
N ASN A 141 -10.77 -12.89 19.34
CA ASN A 141 -10.55 -11.84 18.36
C ASN A 141 -10.13 -10.52 19.02
N SER A 142 -10.00 -10.50 20.34
CA SER A 142 -9.57 -9.32 21.09
C SER A 142 -8.05 -9.24 21.12
N LEU A 143 -7.51 -8.14 20.59
CA LEU A 143 -6.09 -7.90 20.46
C LEU A 143 -5.66 -6.69 21.29
N SER A 144 -4.42 -6.71 21.76
CA SER A 144 -3.84 -5.59 22.48
C SER A 144 -3.39 -4.50 21.50
N ALA A 145 -3.94 -3.30 21.63
CA ALA A 145 -3.59 -2.14 20.79
C ALA A 145 -2.08 -1.82 20.86
N LYS A 146 -1.46 -1.97 22.04
CA LYS A 146 -0.03 -1.73 22.24
C LYS A 146 0.84 -2.71 21.44
N TYR A 147 0.45 -3.99 21.36
CA TYR A 147 1.20 -4.97 20.56
C TYR A 147 1.04 -4.71 19.07
N LEU A 148 -0.19 -4.38 18.64
CA LEU A 148 -0.45 -4.07 17.23
C LEU A 148 0.33 -2.83 16.76
N ALA A 149 0.32 -1.77 17.55
CA ALA A 149 1.06 -0.54 17.22
C ALA A 149 2.59 -0.75 17.11
N LYS A 150 3.13 -1.82 17.74
CA LYS A 150 4.55 -2.17 17.70
C LYS A 150 4.93 -3.16 16.60
N ILE A 151 3.99 -3.57 15.75
CA ILE A 151 4.29 -4.45 14.63
C ILE A 151 5.42 -3.83 13.79
N GLU A 152 6.51 -4.57 13.64
CA GLU A 152 7.61 -4.17 12.77
C GLU A 152 7.21 -4.38 11.31
N ILE A 153 7.39 -3.34 10.53
CA ILE A 153 7.17 -3.34 9.09
C ILE A 153 8.56 -3.39 8.47
N ASN A 154 9.02 -4.60 8.14
CA ASN A 154 10.24 -4.76 7.37
C ASN A 154 9.89 -4.42 5.92
N SER A 155 10.36 -3.30 5.45
CA SER A 155 10.49 -3.01 4.03
C SER A 155 11.80 -3.66 3.57
N ASP A 156 11.70 -4.90 3.08
CA ASP A 156 12.81 -5.52 2.35
C ASP A 156 13.01 -4.84 1.00
#